data_e038c2e57edd72f65efd5dd31dfb32e3
#
_entry.id   e038c2e57edd72f65efd5dd31dfb32e3
#
_cell.length_a   1.000
_cell.length_b   1.000
_cell.length_c   1.000
_cell.angle_alpha   90.00
_cell.angle_beta   90.00
_cell.angle_gamma   90.00
#
_symmetry.space_group_name_H-M   'P 1'
#
loop_
_entity.id
_entity.type
_entity.pdbx_description
1 polymer ?
#
loop_
_entity_poly.entity_id
_entity_poly.type
_entity_poly.pdbx_seq_one_letter_code
_entity_poly.pdbx_strand_id
1 'polypeptide(L)'
;MHPTKVRILGELKAGTTQRHLIRLPGAALANDEPRPVISVAGAKPGPVLFVNAGVHGGEYPAVEAVIRLGQALDPKMISGTVILMPVLNLPAFRARTPFVCPIDNVNPNRVFPGDPGGSYSEQMTYALINEFVVHADAYIDLHGGDIPEALVPFVICRSEAGLADSKARDVAARSKEIAMAFGLLYVLAVNKAVQQSKGQSSYAAAAEKGIPAVLAEAGGVGQMQEDAVTLLSRGVINVMRHLEMIESVADVTAIANDEARMTNDELNPKSKVQRTARSALATTKTSAAETGASTLLTKFEWLYTKSTGVWYPKVAPGDAVREGEQIGTVRNLFGDTLEEIVSPVNGVVLFLTINPSVLEKGLLMGIGAD
;
A
#
# COMPACT_ATOMS: atom_id res chain seq x y z
N MET A 1 -24.77 -18.55 -12.54
CA MET A 1 -23.64 -17.81 -13.15
C MET A 1 -23.80 -16.37 -12.72
N HIS A 2 -22.82 -15.83 -11.98
CA HIS A 2 -22.79 -14.40 -11.69
C HIS A 2 -21.93 -13.75 -12.77
N PRO A 3 -22.49 -12.86 -13.60
CA PRO A 3 -21.68 -12.10 -14.53
C PRO A 3 -20.74 -11.23 -13.70
N THR A 4 -19.45 -11.48 -13.82
CA THR A 4 -18.45 -10.57 -13.27
C THR A 4 -18.67 -9.21 -13.92
N LYS A 5 -18.79 -8.19 -13.08
CA LYS A 5 -18.87 -6.80 -13.56
C LYS A 5 -17.57 -6.39 -14.29
N VAL A 6 -16.44 -7.08 -14.04
CA VAL A 6 -15.11 -6.77 -14.60
C VAL A 6 -14.96 -7.42 -15.98
N ARG A 7 -15.41 -6.71 -17.00
CA ARG A 7 -15.53 -7.22 -18.39
C ARG A 7 -14.20 -7.65 -19.00
N ILE A 8 -13.10 -7.01 -18.65
CA ILE A 8 -11.76 -7.29 -19.20
C ILE A 8 -11.28 -8.71 -18.86
N LEU A 9 -11.81 -9.33 -17.79
CA LEU A 9 -11.49 -10.70 -17.40
C LEU A 9 -12.32 -11.76 -18.13
N GLY A 10 -13.35 -11.36 -18.84
CA GLY A 10 -14.29 -12.29 -19.46
C GLY A 10 -15.20 -12.99 -18.42
N GLU A 11 -15.69 -14.16 -18.78
CA GLU A 11 -16.57 -14.96 -17.92
C GLU A 11 -15.74 -15.69 -16.85
N LEU A 12 -16.09 -15.49 -15.58
CA LEU A 12 -15.50 -16.21 -14.46
C LEU A 12 -16.38 -17.38 -14.04
N LYS A 13 -15.76 -18.55 -13.95
CA LYS A 13 -16.45 -19.78 -13.52
C LYS A 13 -16.48 -19.86 -12.00
N ALA A 14 -17.68 -19.91 -11.42
CA ALA A 14 -17.89 -20.05 -9.98
C ALA A 14 -17.15 -21.29 -9.41
N GLY A 15 -16.59 -21.15 -8.21
CA GLY A 15 -15.81 -22.19 -7.53
C GLY A 15 -14.45 -22.45 -8.16
N THR A 16 -13.89 -21.49 -8.92
CA THR A 16 -12.58 -21.68 -9.58
C THR A 16 -11.65 -20.48 -9.42
N THR A 17 -10.35 -20.78 -9.46
CA THR A 17 -9.29 -19.78 -9.61
C THR A 17 -8.82 -19.77 -11.07
N GLN A 18 -8.76 -18.58 -11.67
CA GLN A 18 -8.28 -18.39 -13.04
C GLN A 18 -7.11 -17.40 -13.05
N ARG A 19 -6.14 -17.62 -13.95
CA ARG A 19 -4.98 -16.75 -14.16
C ARG A 19 -5.11 -16.10 -15.52
N HIS A 20 -4.93 -14.79 -15.56
CA HIS A 20 -5.09 -13.97 -16.75
C HIS A 20 -3.81 -13.20 -17.04
N LEU A 21 -3.53 -12.95 -18.32
CA LEU A 21 -2.55 -12.00 -18.79
C LEU A 21 -3.30 -10.87 -19.49
N ILE A 22 -3.46 -9.74 -18.84
CA ILE A 22 -4.31 -8.63 -19.27
C ILE A 22 -3.48 -7.50 -19.86
N ARG A 23 -3.77 -7.12 -21.11
CA ARG A 23 -3.28 -5.88 -21.70
C ARG A 23 -4.22 -4.75 -21.30
N LEU A 24 -3.70 -3.76 -20.59
CA LEU A 24 -4.49 -2.59 -20.26
C LEU A 24 -4.74 -1.76 -21.51
N PRO A 25 -5.95 -1.20 -21.69
CA PRO A 25 -6.26 -0.34 -22.83
C PRO A 25 -5.56 1.02 -22.71
N GLY A 26 -5.08 1.52 -23.84
CA GLY A 26 -4.41 2.82 -23.93
C GLY A 26 -3.37 2.83 -25.05
N ALA A 27 -3.27 3.93 -25.78
CA ALA A 27 -2.33 4.05 -26.91
C ALA A 27 -0.86 3.96 -26.45
N ALA A 28 -0.52 4.56 -25.31
CA ALA A 28 0.81 4.48 -24.70
C ALA A 28 1.12 3.07 -24.16
N LEU A 29 0.10 2.23 -23.94
CA LEU A 29 0.21 0.88 -23.40
C LEU A 29 0.15 -0.21 -24.49
N ALA A 30 -0.01 0.16 -25.75
CA ALA A 30 -0.27 -0.77 -26.86
C ALA A 30 0.82 -1.85 -27.03
N ASN A 31 2.07 -1.49 -26.76
CA ASN A 31 3.23 -2.38 -26.85
C ASN A 31 3.71 -2.91 -25.50
N ASP A 32 2.92 -2.65 -24.45
CA ASP A 32 3.29 -3.03 -23.10
C ASP A 32 3.08 -4.53 -22.85
N GLU A 33 3.78 -5.06 -21.85
CA GLU A 33 3.58 -6.43 -21.45
C GLU A 33 2.24 -6.59 -20.72
N PRO A 34 1.56 -7.73 -20.90
CA PRO A 34 0.32 -7.99 -20.19
C PRO A 34 0.57 -8.15 -18.67
N ARG A 35 -0.32 -7.58 -17.85
CA ARG A 35 -0.29 -7.71 -16.40
C ARG A 35 -0.83 -9.07 -15.97
N PRO A 36 -0.16 -9.75 -15.03
CA PRO A 36 -0.73 -10.92 -14.39
C PRO A 36 -1.92 -10.49 -13.51
N VAL A 37 -3.03 -11.16 -13.66
CA VAL A 37 -4.22 -11.01 -12.82
C VAL A 37 -4.71 -12.39 -12.42
N ILE A 38 -5.06 -12.57 -11.16
CA ILE A 38 -5.65 -13.80 -10.63
C ILE A 38 -7.07 -13.46 -10.20
N SER A 39 -8.05 -14.22 -10.67
CA SER A 39 -9.42 -14.13 -10.19
C SER A 39 -9.78 -15.40 -9.41
N VAL A 40 -10.24 -15.22 -8.18
CA VAL A 40 -10.76 -16.28 -7.32
C VAL A 40 -12.26 -16.08 -7.24
N ALA A 41 -13.01 -16.78 -8.11
CA ALA A 41 -14.45 -16.71 -8.17
C ALA A 41 -15.05 -17.72 -7.19
N GLY A 42 -15.66 -17.23 -6.11
CA GLY A 42 -16.27 -18.04 -5.07
C GLY A 42 -17.41 -18.92 -5.56
N ALA A 43 -17.69 -19.98 -4.80
CA ALA A 43 -18.78 -20.90 -5.11
C ALA A 43 -20.18 -20.28 -4.85
N LYS A 44 -20.26 -19.28 -3.96
CA LYS A 44 -21.49 -18.57 -3.60
C LYS A 44 -21.46 -17.13 -4.11
N PRO A 45 -22.63 -16.50 -4.36
CA PRO A 45 -22.74 -15.07 -4.62
C PRO A 45 -22.17 -14.24 -3.48
N GLY A 46 -21.64 -13.04 -3.79
CA GLY A 46 -21.12 -12.12 -2.80
C GLY A 46 -20.48 -10.90 -3.46
N PRO A 47 -19.80 -10.07 -2.69
CA PRO A 47 -19.15 -8.85 -3.20
C PRO A 47 -17.94 -9.17 -4.08
N VAL A 48 -17.49 -8.15 -4.83
CA VAL A 48 -16.25 -8.14 -5.60
C VAL A 48 -15.23 -7.32 -4.85
N LEU A 49 -14.14 -7.95 -4.40
CA LEU A 49 -12.99 -7.29 -3.82
C LEU A 49 -11.86 -7.22 -4.85
N PHE A 50 -11.41 -6.02 -5.18
CA PHE A 50 -10.23 -5.83 -6.00
C PHE A 50 -9.02 -5.46 -5.13
N VAL A 51 -7.91 -6.16 -5.31
CA VAL A 51 -6.64 -5.92 -4.61
C VAL A 51 -5.54 -5.81 -5.66
N ASN A 52 -4.80 -4.71 -5.66
CA ASN A 52 -3.59 -4.60 -6.45
C ASN A 52 -2.38 -4.24 -5.60
N ALA A 53 -1.20 -4.43 -6.18
CA ALA A 53 0.08 -3.98 -5.68
C ALA A 53 0.98 -3.49 -6.81
N GLY A 54 2.19 -3.05 -6.48
CA GLY A 54 3.19 -2.68 -7.46
C GLY A 54 2.82 -1.47 -8.32
N VAL A 55 2.11 -0.49 -7.74
CA VAL A 55 2.00 0.87 -8.29
C VAL A 55 3.38 1.51 -8.30
N HIS A 56 4.14 1.33 -7.22
CA HIS A 56 5.57 1.56 -7.17
C HIS A 56 6.33 0.23 -7.26
N GLY A 57 7.37 0.20 -8.06
CA GLY A 57 8.01 -1.06 -8.46
C GLY A 57 8.90 -1.70 -7.39
N GLY A 58 9.33 -0.93 -6.36
CA GLY A 58 10.25 -1.38 -5.32
C GLY A 58 9.57 -1.89 -4.03
N GLU A 59 8.24 -1.93 -3.99
CA GLU A 59 7.45 -2.32 -2.82
C GLU A 59 7.16 -3.82 -2.82
N TYR A 60 8.22 -4.62 -2.71
CA TYR A 60 8.18 -6.08 -2.91
C TYR A 60 7.27 -6.86 -1.96
N PRO A 61 7.16 -6.53 -0.65
CA PRO A 61 6.25 -7.25 0.24
C PRO A 61 4.78 -7.19 -0.19
N ALA A 62 4.34 -6.04 -0.74
CA ALA A 62 2.99 -5.86 -1.26
C ALA A 62 2.73 -6.78 -2.47
N VAL A 63 3.70 -6.85 -3.39
CA VAL A 63 3.64 -7.74 -4.57
C VAL A 63 3.53 -9.19 -4.14
N GLU A 64 4.39 -9.63 -3.20
CA GLU A 64 4.42 -11.00 -2.71
C GLU A 64 3.14 -11.37 -1.95
N ALA A 65 2.59 -10.45 -1.15
CA ALA A 65 1.32 -10.68 -0.45
C ALA A 65 0.19 -11.00 -1.44
N VAL A 66 0.09 -10.27 -2.55
CA VAL A 66 -0.92 -10.53 -3.60
C VAL A 66 -0.68 -11.87 -4.29
N ILE A 67 0.58 -12.25 -4.55
CA ILE A 67 0.93 -13.54 -5.15
C ILE A 67 0.49 -14.69 -4.22
N ARG A 68 0.85 -14.61 -2.93
CA ARG A 68 0.51 -15.65 -1.94
C ARG A 68 -0.99 -15.77 -1.72
N LEU A 69 -1.72 -14.67 -1.66
CA LEU A 69 -3.18 -14.69 -1.60
C LEU A 69 -3.77 -15.44 -2.80
N GLY A 70 -3.28 -15.18 -4.01
CA GLY A 70 -3.73 -15.87 -5.22
C GLY A 70 -3.44 -17.38 -5.25
N GLN A 71 -2.44 -17.84 -4.50
CA GLN A 71 -2.09 -19.26 -4.36
C GLN A 71 -2.88 -19.94 -3.26
N ALA A 72 -3.21 -19.24 -2.18
CA ALA A 72 -3.75 -19.81 -0.95
C ALA A 72 -5.28 -19.75 -0.84
N LEU A 73 -5.95 -18.81 -1.53
CA LEU A 73 -7.39 -18.67 -1.45
C LEU A 73 -8.11 -19.84 -2.14
N ASP A 74 -8.90 -20.61 -1.37
CA ASP A 74 -9.75 -21.67 -1.92
C ASP A 74 -11.10 -21.08 -2.38
N PRO A 75 -11.41 -21.10 -3.69
CA PRO A 75 -12.66 -20.56 -4.20
C PRO A 75 -13.92 -21.24 -3.63
N LYS A 76 -13.81 -22.46 -3.08
CA LYS A 76 -14.92 -23.17 -2.46
C LYS A 76 -15.35 -22.56 -1.14
N MET A 77 -14.43 -21.87 -0.45
CA MET A 77 -14.64 -21.25 0.86
C MET A 77 -15.06 -19.78 0.75
N ILE A 78 -15.15 -19.23 -0.48
CA ILE A 78 -15.37 -17.80 -0.71
C ILE A 78 -16.80 -17.57 -1.23
N SER A 79 -17.43 -16.50 -0.71
CA SER A 79 -18.61 -15.86 -1.30
C SER A 79 -18.18 -14.61 -2.07
N GLY A 80 -18.65 -14.46 -3.31
CA GLY A 80 -18.24 -13.36 -4.18
C GLY A 80 -16.97 -13.64 -4.97
N THR A 81 -16.22 -12.60 -5.32
CA THR A 81 -15.03 -12.71 -6.17
C THR A 81 -13.89 -11.86 -5.62
N VAL A 82 -12.69 -12.42 -5.53
CA VAL A 82 -11.46 -11.68 -5.26
C VAL A 82 -10.66 -11.58 -6.55
N ILE A 83 -10.31 -10.35 -6.94
CA ILE A 83 -9.46 -10.06 -8.10
C ILE A 83 -8.14 -9.52 -7.58
N LEU A 84 -7.04 -10.13 -7.98
CA LEU A 84 -5.69 -9.90 -7.48
C LEU A 84 -4.77 -9.51 -8.64
N MET A 85 -4.18 -8.31 -8.59
CA MET A 85 -3.17 -7.85 -9.55
C MET A 85 -1.84 -7.61 -8.83
N PRO A 86 -0.88 -8.53 -8.90
CA PRO A 86 0.37 -8.42 -8.15
C PRO A 86 1.23 -7.21 -8.52
N VAL A 87 1.25 -6.82 -9.80
CA VAL A 87 2.06 -5.69 -10.28
C VAL A 87 1.29 -4.89 -11.33
N LEU A 88 0.96 -3.65 -10.98
CA LEU A 88 0.40 -2.70 -11.95
C LEU A 88 1.48 -2.11 -12.86
N ASN A 89 2.56 -1.59 -12.28
CA ASN A 89 3.64 -0.87 -12.96
C ASN A 89 4.82 -1.81 -13.25
N LEU A 90 4.65 -2.71 -14.22
CA LEU A 90 5.70 -3.67 -14.63
C LEU A 90 7.02 -2.98 -15.03
N PRO A 91 7.03 -1.84 -15.77
CA PRO A 91 8.26 -1.14 -16.07
C PRO A 91 9.05 -0.71 -14.83
N ALA A 92 8.40 -0.14 -13.81
CA ALA A 92 9.06 0.27 -12.58
C ALA A 92 9.58 -0.95 -11.77
N PHE A 93 8.78 -2.02 -11.69
CA PHE A 93 9.18 -3.27 -11.03
C PHE A 93 10.46 -3.85 -11.64
N ARG A 94 10.54 -3.93 -12.98
CA ARG A 94 11.70 -4.47 -13.69
C ARG A 94 12.93 -3.57 -13.64
N ALA A 95 12.71 -2.26 -13.79
CA ALA A 95 13.77 -1.28 -13.70
C ALA A 95 14.24 -1.02 -12.26
N ARG A 96 13.48 -1.47 -11.26
CA ARG A 96 13.75 -1.18 -9.85
C ARG A 96 13.83 0.32 -9.58
N THR A 97 12.92 1.07 -10.22
CA THR A 97 12.86 2.52 -10.10
C THR A 97 11.96 2.90 -8.93
N PRO A 98 12.47 3.64 -7.93
CA PRO A 98 11.65 4.07 -6.80
C PRO A 98 10.60 5.09 -7.23
N PHE A 99 9.39 4.96 -6.72
CA PHE A 99 8.24 5.86 -6.82
C PHE A 99 7.74 6.20 -8.23
N VAL A 100 8.60 6.31 -9.23
CA VAL A 100 8.21 6.78 -10.57
C VAL A 100 8.24 5.67 -11.62
N CYS A 101 7.41 5.81 -12.64
CA CYS A 101 7.51 4.97 -13.83
C CYS A 101 8.68 5.42 -14.69
N PRO A 102 9.62 4.52 -15.08
CA PRO A 102 10.81 4.91 -15.85
C PRO A 102 10.50 5.34 -17.30
N ILE A 103 9.28 5.09 -17.79
CA ILE A 103 8.89 5.45 -19.16
C ILE A 103 8.62 6.95 -19.29
N ASP A 104 7.95 7.55 -18.29
CA ASP A 104 7.53 8.95 -18.32
C ASP A 104 8.00 9.76 -17.10
N ASN A 105 8.74 9.13 -16.18
CA ASN A 105 9.23 9.72 -14.93
C ASN A 105 8.11 10.32 -14.05
N VAL A 106 6.91 9.77 -14.14
CA VAL A 106 5.73 10.20 -13.36
C VAL A 106 5.51 9.23 -12.21
N ASN A 107 5.17 9.76 -11.02
CA ASN A 107 4.66 8.94 -9.92
C ASN A 107 3.19 8.59 -10.18
N PRO A 108 2.83 7.32 -10.44
CA PRO A 108 1.45 6.95 -10.76
C PRO A 108 0.49 7.28 -9.62
N ASN A 109 0.95 7.19 -8.36
CA ASN A 109 0.12 7.50 -7.19
C ASN A 109 -0.02 9.02 -6.91
N ARG A 110 0.18 9.84 -7.95
CA ARG A 110 -0.04 11.29 -7.95
C ARG A 110 -0.89 11.75 -9.13
N VAL A 111 -1.30 10.81 -9.99
CA VAL A 111 -2.04 11.14 -11.23
C VAL A 111 -3.36 10.38 -11.36
N PHE A 112 -3.78 9.60 -10.37
CA PHE A 112 -5.14 9.02 -10.38
C PHE A 112 -6.22 10.12 -10.42
N PRO A 113 -7.38 9.91 -11.07
CA PRO A 113 -7.84 8.70 -11.72
C PRO A 113 -7.21 8.44 -13.10
N GLY A 114 -6.29 9.27 -13.57
CA GLY A 114 -5.64 9.18 -14.86
C GLY A 114 -6.35 9.94 -15.98
N ASP A 115 -5.75 9.89 -17.18
CA ASP A 115 -6.25 10.50 -18.40
C ASP A 115 -6.01 9.53 -19.58
N PRO A 116 -7.05 9.16 -20.36
CA PRO A 116 -6.89 8.26 -21.51
C PRO A 116 -6.05 8.83 -22.65
N GLY A 117 -5.88 10.16 -22.70
CA GLY A 117 -5.04 10.87 -23.65
C GLY A 117 -3.70 11.35 -23.08
N GLY A 118 -3.42 11.01 -21.81
CA GLY A 118 -2.26 11.48 -21.07
C GLY A 118 -0.99 10.66 -21.30
N SER A 119 -0.03 10.80 -20.38
CA SER A 119 1.22 10.06 -20.36
C SER A 119 1.01 8.56 -20.11
N TYR A 120 2.09 7.77 -20.17
CA TYR A 120 2.02 6.34 -19.87
C TYR A 120 1.39 6.05 -18.50
N SER A 121 1.85 6.72 -17.44
CA SER A 121 1.32 6.55 -16.09
C SER A 121 -0.14 7.02 -15.97
N GLU A 122 -0.52 8.11 -16.63
CA GLU A 122 -1.90 8.58 -16.64
C GLU A 122 -2.85 7.60 -17.35
N GLN A 123 -2.44 7.03 -18.48
CA GLN A 123 -3.23 6.00 -19.17
C GLN A 123 -3.32 4.70 -18.35
N MET A 124 -2.22 4.29 -17.70
CA MET A 124 -2.19 3.10 -16.86
C MET A 124 -3.14 3.25 -15.66
N THR A 125 -3.12 4.37 -14.95
CA THR A 125 -4.01 4.64 -13.81
C THR A 125 -5.46 4.78 -14.25
N TYR A 126 -5.71 5.41 -15.41
CA TYR A 126 -7.05 5.47 -16.01
C TYR A 126 -7.61 4.08 -16.30
N ALA A 127 -6.81 3.20 -16.91
CA ALA A 127 -7.21 1.82 -17.21
C ALA A 127 -7.50 1.03 -15.92
N LEU A 128 -6.67 1.17 -14.87
CA LEU A 128 -6.93 0.51 -13.59
C LEU A 128 -8.30 0.92 -13.00
N ILE A 129 -8.56 2.22 -12.94
CA ILE A 129 -9.82 2.74 -12.38
C ILE A 129 -11.02 2.23 -13.19
N ASN A 130 -10.97 2.36 -14.52
CA ASN A 130 -12.15 2.11 -15.35
C ASN A 130 -12.40 0.64 -15.70
N GLU A 131 -11.33 -0.19 -15.75
CA GLU A 131 -11.48 -1.62 -16.07
C GLU A 131 -11.64 -2.50 -14.82
N PHE A 132 -11.17 -2.05 -13.63
CA PHE A 132 -11.19 -2.85 -12.42
C PHE A 132 -11.92 -2.17 -11.27
N VAL A 133 -11.46 -1.00 -10.81
CA VAL A 133 -11.92 -0.39 -9.56
C VAL A 133 -13.41 -0.07 -9.58
N VAL A 134 -13.93 0.56 -10.64
CA VAL A 134 -15.37 0.94 -10.73
C VAL A 134 -16.33 -0.27 -10.78
N HIS A 135 -15.79 -1.47 -10.93
CA HIS A 135 -16.53 -2.72 -10.98
C HIS A 135 -16.43 -3.53 -9.68
N ALA A 136 -15.67 -3.05 -8.71
CA ALA A 136 -15.53 -3.65 -7.39
C ALA A 136 -16.55 -3.07 -6.40
N ASP A 137 -16.84 -3.82 -5.34
CA ASP A 137 -17.62 -3.35 -4.19
C ASP A 137 -16.72 -2.79 -3.09
N ALA A 138 -15.42 -3.16 -3.13
CA ALA A 138 -14.35 -2.59 -2.31
C ALA A 138 -12.98 -2.71 -3.02
N TYR A 139 -12.06 -1.80 -2.69
CA TYR A 139 -10.75 -1.75 -3.31
C TYR A 139 -9.64 -1.61 -2.25
N ILE A 140 -8.58 -2.41 -2.40
CA ILE A 140 -7.37 -2.34 -1.57
C ILE A 140 -6.17 -2.15 -2.49
N ASP A 141 -5.39 -1.08 -2.26
CA ASP A 141 -4.10 -0.85 -2.87
C ASP A 141 -3.00 -1.18 -1.85
N LEU A 142 -2.22 -2.23 -2.11
CA LEU A 142 -1.14 -2.64 -1.25
C LEU A 142 0.17 -1.96 -1.65
N HIS A 143 0.78 -1.32 -0.68
CA HIS A 143 2.02 -0.58 -0.79
C HIS A 143 3.02 -0.94 0.31
N GLY A 144 4.14 -0.26 0.33
CA GLY A 144 5.14 -0.25 1.38
C GLY A 144 6.11 0.89 1.17
N GLY A 145 7.07 1.09 2.06
CA GLY A 145 8.19 1.96 1.78
C GLY A 145 8.94 1.41 0.56
N ASP A 146 9.17 2.27 -0.43
CA ASP A 146 9.95 1.91 -1.61
C ASP A 146 11.44 1.71 -1.24
N ILE A 147 12.30 1.54 -2.21
CA ILE A 147 13.74 1.29 -2.01
C ILE A 147 14.40 2.27 -1.02
N PRO A 148 14.11 3.59 -1.06
CA PRO A 148 14.74 4.56 -0.17
C PRO A 148 13.93 4.87 1.10
N GLU A 149 12.89 4.11 1.46
CA GLU A 149 11.98 4.50 2.52
C GLU A 149 11.76 3.40 3.55
N ALA A 150 11.85 3.77 4.83
CA ALA A 150 11.46 2.93 5.97
C ALA A 150 10.15 3.44 6.56
N LEU A 151 9.25 2.54 7.01
CA LEU A 151 7.97 2.90 7.60
C LEU A 151 7.54 1.94 8.72
N VAL A 152 6.59 2.39 9.54
CA VAL A 152 5.77 1.50 10.37
C VAL A 152 4.51 1.13 9.58
N PRO A 153 3.92 -0.06 9.79
CA PRO A 153 2.70 -0.43 9.07
C PRO A 153 1.51 0.47 9.40
N PHE A 154 0.83 1.01 8.38
CA PHE A 154 -0.37 1.82 8.51
C PHE A 154 -1.33 1.67 7.33
N VAL A 155 -2.58 2.10 7.49
CA VAL A 155 -3.59 2.12 6.43
C VAL A 155 -4.06 3.56 6.23
N ILE A 156 -4.22 3.98 4.98
CA ILE A 156 -4.80 5.28 4.63
C ILE A 156 -6.19 5.07 4.05
N CYS A 157 -7.14 5.89 4.48
CA CYS A 157 -8.47 5.97 3.91
C CYS A 157 -8.95 7.42 3.78
N ARG A 158 -10.02 7.63 3.02
CA ARG A 158 -10.64 8.95 2.93
C ARG A 158 -11.35 9.31 4.24
N SER A 159 -11.17 10.57 4.69
CA SER A 159 -11.88 11.10 5.85
C SER A 159 -13.30 11.56 5.47
N GLU A 160 -14.25 11.39 6.38
CA GLU A 160 -15.61 11.96 6.27
C GLU A 160 -15.63 13.48 6.49
N ALA A 161 -14.61 14.00 7.20
CA ALA A 161 -14.54 15.41 7.58
C ALA A 161 -14.55 16.34 6.36
N GLY A 162 -15.40 17.37 6.40
CA GLY A 162 -15.50 18.37 5.34
C GLY A 162 -16.21 17.92 4.06
N LEU A 163 -16.70 16.68 3.97
CA LEU A 163 -17.49 16.22 2.84
C LEU A 163 -18.96 16.69 2.97
N ALA A 164 -19.43 17.48 2.02
CA ALA A 164 -20.81 17.98 2.00
C ALA A 164 -21.81 16.92 1.48
N ASP A 165 -21.42 16.15 0.47
CA ASP A 165 -22.25 15.13 -0.14
C ASP A 165 -22.43 13.90 0.76
N SER A 166 -23.66 13.44 0.95
CA SER A 166 -24.00 12.30 1.82
C SER A 166 -23.46 10.98 1.27
N LYS A 167 -23.46 10.78 -0.06
CA LYS A 167 -22.91 9.56 -0.67
C LYS A 167 -21.40 9.51 -0.51
N ALA A 168 -20.72 10.65 -0.66
CA ALA A 168 -19.27 10.71 -0.43
C ALA A 168 -18.92 10.42 1.04
N ARG A 169 -19.74 10.88 2.00
CA ARG A 169 -19.59 10.54 3.43
C ARG A 169 -19.80 9.05 3.68
N ASP A 170 -20.82 8.43 3.09
CA ASP A 170 -21.07 6.98 3.22
C ASP A 170 -19.86 6.16 2.70
N VAL A 171 -19.33 6.52 1.52
CA VAL A 171 -18.14 5.87 0.96
C VAL A 171 -16.92 6.05 1.87
N ALA A 172 -16.71 7.23 2.44
CA ALA A 172 -15.62 7.49 3.37
C ALA A 172 -15.78 6.71 4.69
N ALA A 173 -17.00 6.63 5.23
CA ALA A 173 -17.32 5.84 6.42
C ALA A 173 -17.00 4.35 6.19
N ARG A 174 -17.47 3.77 5.08
CA ARG A 174 -17.18 2.39 4.69
C ARG A 174 -15.69 2.16 4.43
N SER A 175 -14.98 3.12 3.84
CA SER A 175 -13.51 3.04 3.68
C SER A 175 -12.81 2.99 5.03
N LYS A 176 -13.26 3.76 6.01
CA LYS A 176 -12.73 3.74 7.37
C LYS A 176 -13.02 2.40 8.09
N GLU A 177 -14.22 1.84 7.92
CA GLU A 177 -14.54 0.51 8.45
C GLU A 177 -13.60 -0.57 7.87
N ILE A 178 -13.35 -0.55 6.55
CA ILE A 178 -12.38 -1.43 5.89
C ILE A 178 -10.97 -1.20 6.43
N ALA A 179 -10.55 0.07 6.62
CA ALA A 179 -9.23 0.39 7.16
C ALA A 179 -9.04 -0.15 8.59
N MET A 180 -10.05 0.00 9.44
CA MET A 180 -10.05 -0.55 10.80
C MET A 180 -10.06 -2.09 10.79
N ALA A 181 -10.87 -2.70 9.92
CA ALA A 181 -10.92 -4.15 9.76
C ALA A 181 -9.59 -4.73 9.24
N PHE A 182 -8.85 -3.99 8.43
CA PHE A 182 -7.54 -4.42 7.92
C PHE A 182 -6.58 -4.74 9.08
N GLY A 183 -6.61 -3.97 10.17
CA GLY A 183 -5.99 -4.33 11.45
C GLY A 183 -4.50 -4.00 11.57
N LEU A 184 -3.99 -2.97 10.87
CA LEU A 184 -2.67 -2.40 11.13
C LEU A 184 -2.72 -1.42 12.32
N LEU A 185 -1.55 -1.14 12.89
CA LEU A 185 -1.41 -0.34 14.12
C LEU A 185 -1.98 1.08 13.98
N TYR A 186 -1.75 1.72 12.83
CA TYR A 186 -2.21 3.08 12.56
C TYR A 186 -3.20 3.10 11.40
N VAL A 187 -4.28 3.85 11.57
CA VAL A 187 -5.25 4.16 10.51
C VAL A 187 -5.25 5.67 10.31
N LEU A 188 -4.87 6.11 9.12
CA LEU A 188 -4.80 7.52 8.74
C LEU A 188 -6.02 7.89 7.89
N ALA A 189 -6.96 8.64 8.47
CA ALA A 189 -8.17 9.10 7.77
C ALA A 189 -7.98 10.55 7.32
N VAL A 190 -7.68 10.77 6.03
CA VAL A 190 -7.37 12.11 5.47
C VAL A 190 -8.03 12.34 4.11
N ASN A 191 -8.34 13.61 3.79
CA ASN A 191 -8.91 13.96 2.49
C ASN A 191 -7.85 14.27 1.43
N LYS A 192 -6.66 14.73 1.85
CA LYS A 192 -5.51 14.96 0.99
C LYS A 192 -4.27 14.39 1.66
N ALA A 193 -3.76 13.29 1.14
CA ALA A 193 -2.48 12.78 1.58
C ALA A 193 -1.29 13.59 1.03
N VAL A 194 -1.43 14.21 -0.17
CA VAL A 194 -0.37 15.02 -0.81
C VAL A 194 -0.93 16.30 -1.39
N GLN A 195 -0.37 17.45 -0.99
CA GLN A 195 -0.89 18.78 -1.39
C GLN A 195 -0.49 19.24 -2.81
N GLN A 196 0.52 18.66 -3.44
CA GLN A 196 1.15 19.19 -4.67
C GLN A 196 1.12 18.19 -5.84
N SER A 197 0.05 17.44 -6.00
CA SER A 197 -0.08 16.50 -7.12
C SER A 197 -1.03 17.03 -8.20
N LYS A 198 -0.77 16.68 -9.46
CA LYS A 198 -1.65 16.94 -10.61
C LYS A 198 -2.98 16.21 -10.46
N GLY A 199 -2.98 15.06 -9.83
CA GLY A 199 -4.11 14.21 -9.49
C GLY A 199 -4.09 13.83 -8.02
N GLN A 200 -4.51 12.63 -7.72
CA GLN A 200 -4.58 12.10 -6.35
C GLN A 200 -4.06 10.67 -6.27
N SER A 201 -4.10 10.06 -5.09
CA SER A 201 -3.79 8.65 -4.89
C SER A 201 -4.95 7.73 -5.29
N SER A 202 -4.63 6.46 -5.48
CA SER A 202 -5.57 5.41 -5.94
C SER A 202 -6.83 5.31 -5.08
N TYR A 203 -6.69 5.22 -3.74
CA TYR A 203 -7.82 5.11 -2.82
C TYR A 203 -8.74 6.33 -2.84
N ALA A 204 -8.17 7.52 -3.01
CA ALA A 204 -8.94 8.76 -3.06
C ALA A 204 -9.75 8.83 -4.38
N ALA A 205 -9.12 8.46 -5.50
CA ALA A 205 -9.80 8.39 -6.79
C ALA A 205 -10.91 7.31 -6.81
N ALA A 206 -10.68 6.16 -6.19
CA ALA A 206 -11.70 5.13 -6.03
C ALA A 206 -12.90 5.64 -5.21
N ALA A 207 -12.65 6.33 -4.10
CA ALA A 207 -13.70 6.90 -3.26
C ALA A 207 -14.52 7.96 -4.02
N GLU A 208 -13.93 8.77 -4.90
CA GLU A 208 -14.66 9.70 -5.77
C GLU A 208 -15.54 8.99 -6.81
N LYS A 209 -15.19 7.76 -7.20
CA LYS A 209 -16.04 6.90 -8.04
C LYS A 209 -17.11 6.15 -7.24
N GLY A 210 -17.22 6.38 -5.93
CA GLY A 210 -18.20 5.73 -5.07
C GLY A 210 -17.78 4.34 -4.57
N ILE A 211 -16.51 3.98 -4.72
CA ILE A 211 -15.98 2.69 -4.28
C ILE A 211 -15.22 2.88 -2.96
N PRO A 212 -15.65 2.22 -1.86
CA PRO A 212 -14.90 2.20 -0.62
C PRO A 212 -13.50 1.64 -0.84
N ALA A 213 -12.47 2.38 -0.38
CA ALA A 213 -11.11 2.02 -0.71
C ALA A 213 -10.11 2.39 0.38
N VAL A 214 -9.05 1.60 0.47
CA VAL A 214 -7.92 1.82 1.37
C VAL A 214 -6.60 1.61 0.63
N LEU A 215 -5.56 2.27 1.14
CA LEU A 215 -4.18 2.04 0.76
C LEU A 215 -3.44 1.57 2.01
N ALA A 216 -2.84 0.37 1.97
CA ALA A 216 -2.17 -0.24 3.11
C ALA A 216 -0.65 -0.32 2.86
N GLU A 217 0.12 0.14 3.84
CA GLU A 217 1.57 0.29 3.79
C GLU A 217 2.23 -0.66 4.78
N ALA A 218 3.11 -1.55 4.32
CA ALA A 218 3.98 -2.33 5.20
C ALA A 218 5.27 -2.77 4.48
N GLY A 219 6.37 -2.81 5.24
CA GLY A 219 7.70 -3.10 4.70
C GLY A 219 8.33 -1.89 4.01
N GLY A 220 9.54 -2.06 3.46
CA GLY A 220 10.26 -0.99 2.78
C GLY A 220 11.72 -1.36 2.54
N VAL A 221 12.53 -0.32 2.31
CA VAL A 221 13.99 -0.41 2.09
C VAL A 221 14.40 -1.37 0.97
N GLY A 222 13.50 -1.58 -0.01
CA GLY A 222 13.72 -2.43 -1.16
C GLY A 222 13.95 -3.91 -0.81
N GLN A 223 13.40 -4.39 0.30
CA GLN A 223 13.58 -5.76 0.78
C GLN A 223 12.28 -6.55 0.79
N MET A 224 12.38 -7.86 0.58
CA MET A 224 11.31 -8.82 0.81
C MET A 224 11.26 -9.13 2.31
N GLN A 225 10.44 -8.38 3.06
CA GLN A 225 10.28 -8.54 4.51
C GLN A 225 9.09 -9.46 4.79
N GLU A 226 9.34 -10.62 5.36
CA GLU A 226 8.33 -11.67 5.57
C GLU A 226 7.21 -11.24 6.54
N ASP A 227 7.54 -10.51 7.58
CA ASP A 227 6.59 -9.93 8.51
C ASP A 227 5.65 -8.92 7.84
N ALA A 228 6.15 -8.11 6.90
CA ALA A 228 5.33 -7.20 6.11
C ALA A 228 4.40 -7.96 5.14
N VAL A 229 4.90 -9.00 4.47
CA VAL A 229 4.07 -9.89 3.62
C VAL A 229 2.92 -10.48 4.42
N THR A 230 3.22 -10.99 5.63
CA THR A 230 2.22 -11.57 6.55
C THR A 230 1.19 -10.54 6.98
N LEU A 231 1.62 -9.32 7.38
CA LEU A 231 0.72 -8.25 7.79
C LEU A 231 -0.25 -7.85 6.68
N LEU A 232 0.26 -7.66 5.45
CA LEU A 232 -0.55 -7.27 4.29
C LEU A 232 -1.52 -8.40 3.89
N SER A 233 -1.06 -9.65 3.83
CA SER A 233 -1.90 -10.80 3.50
C SER A 233 -3.02 -10.97 4.52
N ARG A 234 -2.69 -10.92 5.82
CA ARG A 234 -3.67 -11.00 6.92
C ARG A 234 -4.67 -9.84 6.86
N GLY A 235 -4.21 -8.63 6.55
CA GLY A 235 -5.08 -7.47 6.40
C GLY A 235 -6.15 -7.66 5.32
N VAL A 236 -5.77 -8.19 4.15
CA VAL A 236 -6.74 -8.52 3.08
C VAL A 236 -7.73 -9.57 3.55
N ILE A 237 -7.28 -10.64 4.23
CA ILE A 237 -8.16 -11.68 4.77
C ILE A 237 -9.13 -11.11 5.81
N ASN A 238 -8.69 -10.20 6.67
CA ASN A 238 -9.54 -9.52 7.63
C ASN A 238 -10.63 -8.69 6.94
N VAL A 239 -10.28 -7.98 5.84
CA VAL A 239 -11.26 -7.25 5.04
C VAL A 239 -12.24 -8.21 4.35
N MET A 240 -11.78 -9.36 3.83
CA MET A 240 -12.68 -10.38 3.26
C MET A 240 -13.69 -10.89 4.31
N ARG A 241 -13.28 -11.03 5.57
CA ARG A 241 -14.20 -11.38 6.69
C ARG A 241 -15.19 -10.26 6.98
N HIS A 242 -14.70 -9.00 7.05
CA HIS A 242 -15.55 -7.83 7.24
C HIS A 242 -16.62 -7.69 6.14
N LEU A 243 -16.27 -8.06 4.91
CA LEU A 243 -17.18 -8.08 3.75
C LEU A 243 -18.01 -9.37 3.66
N GLU A 244 -17.99 -10.24 4.67
CA GLU A 244 -18.69 -11.51 4.72
C GLU A 244 -18.38 -12.46 3.53
N MET A 245 -17.18 -12.33 2.96
CA MET A 245 -16.70 -13.19 1.87
C MET A 245 -16.20 -14.54 2.36
N ILE A 246 -15.79 -14.65 3.63
CA ILE A 246 -15.33 -15.88 4.29
C ILE A 246 -15.90 -15.96 5.72
N GLU A 247 -16.19 -17.17 6.21
CA GLU A 247 -16.82 -17.36 7.52
C GLU A 247 -15.81 -17.35 8.68
N SER A 248 -14.63 -17.92 8.49
CA SER A 248 -13.61 -17.98 9.55
C SER A 248 -12.18 -17.85 9.01
N VAL A 249 -11.25 -17.44 9.89
CA VAL A 249 -9.80 -17.40 9.58
C VAL A 249 -9.24 -18.81 9.45
N ALA A 250 -9.82 -19.80 10.12
CA ALA A 250 -9.42 -21.20 10.02
C ALA A 250 -9.51 -21.73 8.59
N ASP A 251 -10.40 -21.15 7.79
CA ASP A 251 -10.61 -21.53 6.38
C ASP A 251 -9.46 -21.04 5.46
N VAL A 252 -8.58 -20.18 5.98
CA VAL A 252 -7.44 -19.60 5.24
C VAL A 252 -6.10 -19.90 5.93
N THR A 253 -6.09 -20.72 7.00
CA THR A 253 -4.88 -21.07 7.79
C THR A 253 -3.80 -21.82 7.01
N ALA A 254 -4.04 -22.20 5.76
CA ALA A 254 -2.96 -22.64 4.89
C ALA A 254 -1.86 -21.57 4.71
N ILE A 255 -2.20 -20.29 4.77
CA ILE A 255 -1.22 -19.19 4.70
C ILE A 255 -0.39 -19.09 5.98
N ALA A 256 -1.00 -19.31 7.16
CA ALA A 256 -0.30 -19.28 8.45
C ALA A 256 0.51 -20.55 8.75
N ASN A 257 0.12 -21.72 8.20
CA ASN A 257 0.78 -23.00 8.44
C ASN A 257 1.97 -23.27 7.52
N ASP A 258 2.07 -22.65 6.35
CA ASP A 258 3.30 -22.69 5.55
C ASP A 258 4.45 -21.92 6.22
N GLU A 259 4.17 -20.90 7.02
CA GLU A 259 5.17 -20.23 7.86
C GLU A 259 5.76 -21.18 8.92
N ALA A 260 4.95 -22.03 9.54
CA ALA A 260 5.41 -23.03 10.52
C ALA A 260 6.21 -24.17 9.87
N ARG A 261 6.00 -24.47 8.58
CA ARG A 261 6.78 -25.48 7.85
C ARG A 261 8.13 -24.96 7.36
N MET A 262 8.20 -23.67 6.95
CA MET A 262 9.47 -23.09 6.49
C MET A 262 10.45 -22.76 7.63
N THR A 263 9.99 -22.60 8.87
CA THR A 263 10.87 -22.31 10.02
C THR A 263 11.65 -23.52 10.56
N ASN A 264 11.33 -24.75 10.15
CA ASN A 264 11.99 -25.95 10.68
C ASN A 264 13.05 -26.57 9.76
N ASP A 265 13.12 -26.23 8.46
CA ASP A 265 14.02 -26.94 7.53
C ASP A 265 15.17 -26.10 6.93
N GLU A 266 15.20 -24.76 7.13
CA GLU A 266 16.28 -23.92 6.57
C GLU A 266 16.93 -22.98 7.58
N LEU A 267 17.48 -23.50 8.66
CA LEU A 267 18.50 -22.81 9.44
C LEU A 267 19.87 -22.91 8.75
N ASN A 268 20.01 -22.26 7.60
CA ASN A 268 21.29 -22.13 6.92
C ASN A 268 22.21 -21.16 7.68
N PRO A 269 23.46 -21.56 8.04
CA PRO A 269 24.42 -20.73 8.80
C PRO A 269 24.78 -19.38 8.15
N LYS A 270 24.44 -19.14 6.88
CA LYS A 270 24.67 -17.88 6.15
C LYS A 270 23.73 -16.74 6.55
N SER A 271 22.67 -17.00 7.33
CA SER A 271 21.74 -15.96 7.82
C SER A 271 22.28 -15.14 9.03
N LYS A 272 23.47 -15.43 9.54
CA LYS A 272 24.09 -14.64 10.65
C LYS A 272 24.38 -13.19 10.31
N VAL A 273 24.62 -12.85 9.04
CA VAL A 273 24.88 -11.47 8.60
C VAL A 273 23.59 -10.63 8.60
N GLN A 274 22.43 -11.26 8.33
CA GLN A 274 21.12 -10.57 8.38
C GLN A 274 20.64 -10.32 9.82
N ARG A 275 21.06 -11.13 10.81
CA ARG A 275 20.69 -10.93 12.21
C ARG A 275 21.36 -9.70 12.86
N THR A 276 22.56 -9.30 12.42
CA THR A 276 23.25 -8.10 12.94
C THR A 276 22.61 -6.80 12.46
N ALA A 277 22.03 -6.77 11.25
CA ALA A 277 21.23 -5.66 10.76
C ALA A 277 19.84 -5.59 11.45
N ARG A 278 19.24 -6.76 11.76
CA ARG A 278 17.99 -6.84 12.54
C ARG A 278 18.12 -6.33 13.98
N SER A 279 19.27 -6.48 14.61
CA SER A 279 19.50 -6.04 16.00
C SER A 279 19.56 -4.51 16.14
N ALA A 280 19.92 -3.78 15.11
CA ALA A 280 19.94 -2.31 15.13
C ALA A 280 18.55 -1.67 14.87
N LEU A 281 17.63 -2.40 14.20
CA LEU A 281 16.26 -1.92 13.96
C LEU A 281 15.22 -2.45 14.98
N ALA A 282 15.59 -3.42 15.82
CA ALA A 282 14.64 -4.18 16.69
C ALA A 282 14.50 -3.65 18.12
N THR A 283 15.02 -2.45 18.43
CA THR A 283 14.96 -1.88 19.80
C THR A 283 13.92 -0.77 19.98
N THR A 284 12.89 -0.68 19.17
CA THR A 284 11.74 0.14 19.50
C THR A 284 10.64 -0.72 20.17
N LYS A 285 10.65 -0.73 21.49
CA LYS A 285 9.51 -1.24 22.30
C LYS A 285 8.30 -0.38 22.00
N THR A 286 7.37 -0.88 21.18
CA THR A 286 6.06 -0.29 21.00
C THR A 286 5.14 -0.77 22.11
N SER A 287 4.86 0.09 23.09
CA SER A 287 3.92 -0.15 24.19
C SER A 287 2.45 -0.27 23.72
N ALA A 288 2.15 -0.05 22.44
CA ALA A 288 0.81 -0.15 21.85
C ALA A 288 0.47 -1.54 21.28
N ALA A 289 1.45 -2.45 21.15
CA ALA A 289 1.22 -3.81 20.64
C ALA A 289 0.39 -4.72 21.56
N GLU A 290 0.11 -4.28 22.79
CA GLU A 290 -0.57 -5.12 23.81
C GLU A 290 -2.10 -4.97 23.81
N THR A 291 -2.71 -4.00 23.12
CA THR A 291 -4.17 -3.76 23.20
C THR A 291 -4.96 -4.18 21.97
N GLY A 292 -4.33 -4.55 20.85
CA GLY A 292 -5.01 -5.05 19.66
C GLY A 292 -5.89 -4.02 18.90
N ALA A 293 -5.95 -2.76 19.35
CA ALA A 293 -6.76 -1.71 18.73
C ALA A 293 -5.91 -0.79 17.85
N SER A 294 -6.38 -0.51 16.63
CA SER A 294 -5.74 0.46 15.74
C SER A 294 -5.88 1.88 16.28
N THR A 295 -4.84 2.70 16.17
CA THR A 295 -4.85 4.12 16.49
C THR A 295 -5.30 4.91 15.26
N LEU A 296 -6.37 5.69 15.41
CA LEU A 296 -6.88 6.57 14.35
C LEU A 296 -6.11 7.89 14.37
N LEU A 297 -5.59 8.29 13.22
CA LEU A 297 -4.90 9.56 12.98
C LEU A 297 -5.72 10.36 11.95
N THR A 298 -5.85 11.66 12.16
CA THR A 298 -6.71 12.52 11.31
C THR A 298 -5.95 13.60 10.56
N LYS A 299 -4.67 13.77 10.88
CA LYS A 299 -3.76 14.70 10.20
C LYS A 299 -2.53 13.98 9.69
N PHE A 300 -1.98 14.49 8.60
CA PHE A 300 -0.77 13.96 7.98
C PHE A 300 0.13 15.09 7.52
N GLU A 301 1.28 15.22 8.16
CA GLU A 301 2.28 16.24 7.86
C GLU A 301 3.43 15.63 7.05
N TRP A 302 3.65 16.20 5.87
CA TRP A 302 4.75 15.86 4.97
C TRP A 302 5.88 16.85 5.17
N LEU A 303 7.07 16.37 5.58
CA LEU A 303 8.23 17.21 5.80
C LEU A 303 9.20 17.11 4.63
N TYR A 304 9.51 18.26 4.06
CA TYR A 304 10.44 18.42 2.96
C TYR A 304 11.60 19.29 3.39
N THR A 305 12.82 18.98 2.90
CA THR A 305 13.98 19.85 3.11
C THR A 305 13.93 21.08 2.20
N LYS A 306 14.47 22.19 2.67
CA LYS A 306 14.73 23.43 1.90
C LYS A 306 16.14 23.47 1.32
N SER A 307 16.99 22.50 1.68
CA SER A 307 18.41 22.48 1.34
C SER A 307 18.80 21.18 0.65
N THR A 308 19.69 21.27 -0.33
CA THR A 308 20.41 20.11 -0.86
C THR A 308 21.57 19.77 0.06
N GLY A 309 21.68 18.49 0.48
CA GLY A 309 22.76 18.08 1.39
C GLY A 309 22.66 16.64 1.86
N VAL A 310 23.22 16.39 3.03
CA VAL A 310 23.20 15.08 3.69
C VAL A 310 22.21 15.11 4.84
N TRP A 311 21.26 14.22 4.81
CA TRP A 311 20.20 14.06 5.81
C TRP A 311 20.65 13.18 6.97
N TYR A 312 20.45 13.66 8.19
CA TYR A 312 20.73 12.97 9.43
C TYR A 312 19.46 12.92 10.29
N PRO A 313 18.62 11.87 10.18
CA PRO A 313 17.46 11.69 11.06
C PRO A 313 17.91 11.44 12.50
N LYS A 314 17.15 11.96 13.46
CA LYS A 314 17.31 11.70 14.90
C LYS A 314 16.21 10.76 15.44
N VAL A 315 15.25 10.43 14.59
CA VAL A 315 14.08 9.61 14.90
C VAL A 315 13.97 8.46 13.91
N ALA A 316 13.19 7.45 14.26
CA ALA A 316 12.88 6.28 13.45
C ALA A 316 11.36 6.18 13.21
N PRO A 317 10.90 5.42 12.20
CA PRO A 317 9.49 5.11 12.06
C PRO A 317 8.94 4.46 13.35
N GLY A 318 7.80 4.95 13.83
CA GLY A 318 7.16 4.54 15.07
C GLY A 318 7.50 5.41 16.28
N ASP A 319 8.51 6.27 16.19
CA ASP A 319 8.82 7.18 17.29
C ASP A 319 7.73 8.25 17.43
N ALA A 320 7.31 8.47 18.69
CA ALA A 320 6.47 9.61 19.02
C ALA A 320 7.32 10.89 19.04
N VAL A 321 6.80 11.96 18.45
CA VAL A 321 7.45 13.27 18.37
C VAL A 321 6.56 14.37 18.93
N ARG A 322 7.17 15.43 19.44
CA ARG A 322 6.47 16.62 19.94
C ARG A 322 6.65 17.79 19.00
N GLU A 323 5.64 18.66 18.95
CA GLU A 323 5.77 19.95 18.26
C GLU A 323 6.99 20.72 18.74
N GLY A 324 7.82 21.22 17.78
CA GLY A 324 9.08 21.90 18.05
C GLY A 324 10.27 21.00 18.36
N GLU A 325 10.07 19.69 18.49
CA GLU A 325 11.18 18.74 18.72
C GLU A 325 12.08 18.63 17.48
N GLN A 326 13.41 18.71 17.67
CA GLN A 326 14.39 18.51 16.60
C GLN A 326 14.48 17.03 16.22
N ILE A 327 13.98 16.69 15.04
CA ILE A 327 13.86 15.32 14.50
C ILE A 327 14.94 14.98 13.47
N GLY A 328 15.80 15.93 13.11
CA GLY A 328 16.93 15.69 12.23
C GLY A 328 17.66 16.96 11.82
N THR A 329 18.70 16.81 10.97
CA THR A 329 19.44 17.91 10.37
C THR A 329 19.80 17.59 8.92
N VAL A 330 19.87 18.62 8.09
CA VAL A 330 20.50 18.55 6.77
C VAL A 330 21.81 19.32 6.84
N ARG A 331 22.91 18.71 6.37
CA ARG A 331 24.26 19.30 6.40
C ARG A 331 24.86 19.38 5.01
N ASN A 332 25.79 20.33 4.81
CA ASN A 332 26.58 20.37 3.60
C ASN A 332 27.71 19.30 3.63
N LEU A 333 28.47 19.19 2.53
CA LEU A 333 29.57 18.21 2.43
C LEU A 333 30.80 18.54 3.24
N PHE A 334 30.84 19.70 3.92
CA PHE A 334 31.85 20.05 4.92
C PHE A 334 31.43 19.70 6.35
N GLY A 335 30.16 19.28 6.54
CA GLY A 335 29.58 18.92 7.83
C GLY A 335 28.85 20.08 8.54
N ASP A 336 28.79 21.27 7.94
CA ASP A 336 28.06 22.40 8.51
C ASP A 336 26.57 22.18 8.40
N THR A 337 25.81 22.53 9.45
CA THR A 337 24.35 22.42 9.46
C THR A 337 23.74 23.50 8.55
N LEU A 338 23.00 23.06 7.54
CA LEU A 338 22.22 23.92 6.64
C LEU A 338 20.80 24.14 7.15
N GLU A 339 20.21 23.07 7.74
CA GLU A 339 18.83 23.10 8.19
C GLU A 339 18.62 22.18 9.41
N GLU A 340 17.93 22.69 10.41
CA GLU A 340 17.40 21.90 11.52
C GLU A 340 15.94 21.56 11.21
N ILE A 341 15.64 20.27 11.19
CA ILE A 341 14.27 19.78 10.94
C ILE A 341 13.58 19.57 12.29
N VAL A 342 12.46 20.26 12.48
CA VAL A 342 11.64 20.15 13.69
C VAL A 342 10.27 19.60 13.36
N SER A 343 9.65 18.87 14.29
CA SER A 343 8.29 18.39 14.12
C SER A 343 7.29 19.57 14.19
N PRO A 344 6.39 19.71 13.22
CA PRO A 344 5.35 20.75 13.26
C PRO A 344 4.17 20.40 14.16
N VAL A 345 4.08 19.16 14.66
CA VAL A 345 2.94 18.63 15.43
C VAL A 345 3.41 17.63 16.48
N ASN A 346 2.53 17.37 17.46
CA ASN A 346 2.62 16.16 18.27
C ASN A 346 2.09 15.00 17.45
N GLY A 347 2.86 13.90 17.30
CA GLY A 347 2.43 12.80 16.45
C GLY A 347 3.38 11.61 16.48
N VAL A 348 3.26 10.75 15.47
CA VAL A 348 4.11 9.58 15.26
C VAL A 348 4.74 9.63 13.87
N VAL A 349 6.02 9.31 13.78
CA VAL A 349 6.72 9.18 12.50
C VAL A 349 6.21 7.93 11.79
N LEU A 350 5.46 8.10 10.70
CA LEU A 350 4.91 6.97 9.93
C LEU A 350 5.95 6.42 8.96
N PHE A 351 6.69 7.28 8.30
CA PHE A 351 7.78 6.89 7.41
C PHE A 351 8.87 7.96 7.35
N LEU A 352 10.06 7.57 6.90
CA LEU A 352 11.16 8.49 6.55
C LEU A 352 12.03 7.93 5.44
N THR A 353 12.65 8.84 4.67
CA THR A 353 13.68 8.46 3.70
C THR A 353 14.96 8.04 4.44
N ILE A 354 15.50 6.88 4.03
CA ILE A 354 16.79 6.38 4.52
C ILE A 354 17.97 6.83 3.64
N ASN A 355 17.70 7.45 2.48
CA ASN A 355 18.73 8.00 1.64
C ASN A 355 19.40 9.18 2.32
N PRO A 356 20.72 9.14 2.55
CA PRO A 356 21.44 10.27 3.13
C PRO A 356 21.48 11.49 2.20
N SER A 357 21.53 11.28 0.89
CA SER A 357 21.54 12.38 -0.09
C SER A 357 20.13 12.89 -0.32
N VAL A 358 19.90 14.16 -0.06
CA VAL A 358 18.63 14.84 -0.30
C VAL A 358 18.83 16.10 -1.14
N LEU A 359 17.84 16.38 -1.98
CA LEU A 359 17.79 17.59 -2.80
C LEU A 359 16.83 18.59 -2.18
N GLU A 360 17.01 19.86 -2.49
CA GLU A 360 16.00 20.90 -2.16
C GLU A 360 14.60 20.44 -2.56
N LYS A 361 13.62 20.62 -1.68
CA LYS A 361 12.24 20.12 -1.79
C LYS A 361 12.10 18.59 -1.78
N GLY A 362 13.18 17.86 -1.45
CA GLY A 362 13.13 16.43 -1.25
C GLY A 362 12.33 16.05 -0.02
N LEU A 363 11.55 14.97 -0.11
CA LEU A 363 10.77 14.42 0.99
C LEU A 363 11.70 13.79 2.02
N LEU A 364 11.51 14.14 3.30
CA LEU A 364 12.26 13.58 4.43
C LEU A 364 11.46 12.55 5.19
N MET A 365 10.22 12.88 5.57
CA MET A 365 9.36 11.98 6.36
C MET A 365 7.89 12.41 6.34
N GLY A 366 7.03 11.50 6.82
CA GLY A 366 5.63 11.75 7.12
C GLY A 366 5.31 11.52 8.59
N ILE A 367 4.59 12.46 9.21
CA ILE A 367 4.14 12.39 10.60
C ILE A 367 2.61 12.32 10.61
N GLY A 368 2.08 11.28 11.25
CA GLY A 368 0.66 11.16 11.53
C GLY A 368 0.32 11.78 12.89
N ALA A 369 -0.80 12.50 12.98
CA ALA A 369 -1.29 13.14 14.18
C ALA A 369 -2.82 13.06 14.29
N ASP A 370 -3.36 13.39 15.47
CA ASP A 370 -4.79 13.46 15.74
C ASP A 370 -5.42 14.77 15.23
#